data_2a35849c032a25102d264100792fe0ed
#
_entry.id   2a35849c032a25102d264100792fe0ed
#
_cell.length_a   1.000
_cell.length_b   1.000
_cell.length_c   1.000
_cell.angle_alpha   90.00
_cell.angle_beta   90.00
_cell.angle_gamma   90.00
#
_symmetry.space_group_name_H-M   'P 1'
#
loop_
_entity.id
_entity.type
_entity.pdbx_description
1 polymer ?
#
loop_
_entity_poly.entity_id
_entity_poly.type
_entity_poly.pdbx_seq_one_letter_code
_entity_poly.pdbx_strand_id
1 'polypeptide(L)' 'MEGLRSVLRTSAQALRPIARILVPLGDGRLLAALHRDAEVTAEAQVDGVVEVTARVEAWLLGKLRRDGVEVVLEG' A
#
# COMPACT_ATOMS: atom_id res chain seq x y z
N MET A 1 2.03 20.23 -21.43
CA MET A 1 0.75 20.41 -20.75
C MET A 1 0.43 19.25 -19.85
N GLU A 2 0.40 18.11 -20.44
CA GLU A 2 0.10 16.91 -19.65
C GLU A 2 1.08 16.71 -18.51
N GLY A 3 2.34 16.98 -18.80
CA GLY A 3 3.36 16.79 -17.78
C GLY A 3 3.15 17.62 -16.54
N LEU A 4 2.67 18.84 -16.73
CA LEU A 4 2.43 19.73 -15.60
C LEU A 4 1.37 19.17 -14.67
N ARG A 5 0.31 18.66 -15.24
CA ARG A 5 -0.74 18.08 -14.42
C ARG A 5 -0.25 16.87 -13.65
N SER A 6 0.52 16.04 -14.32
CA SER A 6 1.07 14.86 -13.67
C SER A 6 1.94 15.24 -12.49
N VAL A 7 2.75 16.27 -12.66
CA VAL A 7 3.63 16.72 -11.58
C VAL A 7 2.81 17.17 -10.37
N LEU A 8 1.77 17.93 -10.61
CA LEU A 8 0.94 18.41 -9.51
C LEU A 8 0.29 17.24 -8.76
N ARG A 9 -0.21 16.28 -9.50
CA ARG A 9 -0.81 15.11 -8.88
C ARG A 9 0.19 14.34 -8.06
N THR A 10 1.37 14.18 -8.61
CA THR A 10 2.41 13.45 -7.93
C THR A 10 2.75 14.11 -6.61
N SER A 11 2.82 15.43 -6.60
CA SER A 11 3.10 16.15 -5.37
C SER A 11 2.05 15.89 -4.30
N ALA A 12 0.79 15.92 -4.68
CA ALA A 12 -0.28 15.68 -3.72
C ALA A 12 -0.21 14.26 -3.16
N GLN A 13 0.13 13.31 -4.02
CA GLN A 13 0.19 11.92 -3.60
C GLN A 13 1.43 11.60 -2.79
N ALA A 14 2.44 12.45 -2.84
CA ALA A 14 3.66 12.21 -2.09
C ALA A 14 3.40 12.14 -0.59
N LEU A 15 2.31 12.74 -0.11
CA LEU A 15 1.95 12.68 1.30
C LEU A 15 1.49 11.29 1.71
N ARG A 16 0.98 10.51 0.76
CA ARG A 16 0.47 9.18 1.03
C ARG A 16 0.93 8.26 -0.10
N PRO A 17 2.14 7.73 0.02
CA PRO A 17 2.70 6.89 -1.05
C PRO A 17 1.87 5.65 -1.29
N ILE A 18 1.90 5.20 -2.53
CA ILE A 18 1.24 3.96 -2.91
C ILE A 18 2.21 2.82 -2.63
N ALA A 19 1.75 1.82 -1.90
CA ALA A 19 2.54 0.68 -1.54
C ALA A 19 1.84 -0.60 -1.98
N ARG A 20 2.64 -1.58 -2.32
CA ARG A 20 2.15 -2.92 -2.60
C ARG A 20 2.56 -3.81 -1.44
N ILE A 21 1.58 -4.38 -0.77
CA ILE A 21 1.80 -5.12 0.46
C ILE A 21 1.45 -6.57 0.21
N LEU A 22 2.38 -7.46 0.51
CA LEU A 22 2.16 -8.89 0.32
C LEU A 22 1.66 -9.49 1.62
N VAL A 23 0.41 -9.90 1.63
CA VAL A 23 -0.26 -10.44 2.80
C VAL A 23 -0.39 -11.94 2.63
N PRO A 24 0.16 -12.75 3.54
CA PRO A 24 0.00 -14.21 3.44
C PRO A 24 -1.46 -14.61 3.49
N LEU A 25 -1.82 -15.62 2.72
CA LEU A 25 -3.16 -16.17 2.81
C LEU A 25 -3.38 -16.67 4.24
N GLY A 26 -4.53 -16.38 4.76
CA GLY A 26 -4.83 -16.77 6.13
C GLY A 26 -4.52 -15.70 7.16
N ASP A 27 -3.82 -14.64 6.77
CA ASP A 27 -3.57 -13.54 7.69
C ASP A 27 -4.67 -12.49 7.53
N GLY A 28 -5.88 -12.89 7.91
CA GLY A 28 -7.03 -12.00 7.79
C GLY A 28 -6.95 -10.78 8.68
N ARG A 29 -6.20 -10.90 9.78
CA ARG A 29 -6.05 -9.79 10.71
C ARG A 29 -5.28 -8.65 10.07
N LEU A 30 -4.20 -8.98 9.36
CA LEU A 30 -3.42 -7.97 8.65
C LEU A 30 -4.24 -7.34 7.54
N LEU A 31 -4.95 -8.17 6.78
CA LEU A 31 -5.78 -7.67 5.70
C LEU A 31 -6.86 -6.73 6.21
N ALA A 32 -7.49 -7.08 7.32
CA ALA A 32 -8.51 -6.23 7.91
C ALA A 32 -7.92 -4.92 8.41
N ALA A 33 -6.72 -4.96 8.97
CA ALA A 33 -6.05 -3.75 9.42
C ALA A 33 -5.75 -2.82 8.26
N LEU A 34 -5.33 -3.37 7.13
CA LEU A 34 -5.06 -2.56 5.94
C LEU A 34 -6.33 -1.89 5.43
N HIS A 35 -7.43 -2.63 5.41
CA HIS A 35 -8.70 -2.03 4.96
C HIS A 35 -9.17 -0.93 5.90
N ARG A 36 -8.82 -1.03 7.17
CA ARG A 36 -9.23 -0.02 8.15
C ARG A 36 -8.32 1.20 8.13
N ASP A 37 -7.00 0.99 8.03
CA ASP A 37 -6.02 2.04 8.25
C ASP A 37 -5.40 2.60 6.98
N ALA A 38 -5.63 1.96 5.85
CA ALA A 38 -5.06 2.39 4.57
C ALA A 38 -6.18 2.47 3.53
N GLU A 39 -5.90 3.21 2.47
CA GLU A 39 -6.84 3.31 1.36
C GLU A 39 -6.49 2.23 0.33
N VAL A 40 -7.17 1.11 0.41
CA VAL A 40 -6.92 -0.02 -0.49
C VAL A 40 -7.56 0.27 -1.85
N THR A 41 -6.74 0.26 -2.89
CA THR A 41 -7.21 0.55 -4.24
C THR A 41 -7.32 -0.69 -5.10
N ALA A 42 -6.60 -1.76 -4.76
CA ALA A 42 -6.67 -3.00 -5.53
C ALA A 42 -6.17 -4.16 -4.70
N GLU A 43 -6.66 -5.35 -5.01
CA GLU A 43 -6.22 -6.58 -4.38
C GLU A 43 -6.13 -7.66 -5.45
N ALA A 44 -5.12 -8.52 -5.34
CA ALA A 44 -4.97 -9.64 -6.24
C ALA A 44 -4.36 -10.80 -5.47
N GLN A 45 -4.85 -12.00 -5.73
CA GLN A 45 -4.30 -13.20 -5.11
C GLN A 45 -3.28 -13.81 -6.04
N VAL A 46 -2.04 -13.95 -5.58
CA VAL A 46 -0.95 -14.46 -6.39
C VAL A 46 -0.14 -15.44 -5.55
N ASP A 47 -0.06 -16.69 -6.00
CA ASP A 47 0.85 -17.71 -5.43
C ASP A 47 0.81 -17.78 -3.90
N GLY A 48 -0.37 -17.86 -3.33
CA GLY A 48 -0.47 -18.04 -1.89
C GLY A 48 -0.38 -16.78 -1.07
N VAL A 49 -0.34 -15.61 -1.71
CA VAL A 49 -0.37 -14.34 -1.02
C VAL A 49 -1.43 -13.45 -1.64
N VAL A 50 -1.88 -12.47 -0.88
CA VAL A 50 -2.75 -11.43 -1.40
C VAL A 50 -1.90 -10.18 -1.59
N GLU A 51 -1.84 -9.71 -2.83
CA GLU A 51 -1.11 -8.50 -3.15
C GLU A 51 -2.06 -7.32 -3.05
N VAL A 52 -1.85 -6.50 -2.04
CA VAL A 52 -2.74 -5.37 -1.77
C VAL A 52 -2.04 -4.08 -2.19
N THR A 53 -2.67 -3.35 -3.09
CA THR A 53 -2.18 -2.04 -3.49
C THR A 53 -2.98 -0.99 -2.72
N ALA A 54 -2.29 -0.15 -1.97
CA ALA A 54 -2.97 0.81 -1.11
C ALA A 54 -2.14 2.07 -0.93
N ARG A 55 -2.82 3.15 -0.60
CA ARG A 55 -2.16 4.37 -0.17
C ARG A 55 -1.98 4.29 1.33
N VAL A 56 -0.73 4.39 1.77
CA VAL A 56 -0.37 4.10 3.15
C VAL A 56 0.43 5.26 3.72
N GLU A 57 0.07 5.68 4.92
CA GLU A 57 0.81 6.74 5.58
C GLU A 57 2.12 6.20 6.15
N ALA A 58 3.06 7.12 6.39
CA ALA A 58 4.41 6.73 6.80
C ALA A 58 4.42 5.92 8.09
N TRP A 59 3.56 6.27 9.05
CA TRP A 59 3.51 5.55 10.33
C TRP A 59 3.12 4.10 10.13
N LEU A 60 2.19 3.85 9.20
CA LEU A 60 1.75 2.50 8.93
C LEU A 60 2.82 1.71 8.20
N LEU A 61 3.52 2.35 7.26
CA LEU A 61 4.64 1.69 6.59
C LEU A 61 5.68 1.24 7.59
N GLY A 62 6.03 2.10 8.54
CA GLY A 62 6.99 1.75 9.57
C GLY A 62 6.52 0.58 10.41
N LYS A 63 5.25 0.57 10.76
CA LYS A 63 4.69 -0.52 11.55
C LYS A 63 4.72 -1.83 10.78
N LEU A 64 4.33 -1.80 9.50
CA LEU A 64 4.34 -3.00 8.69
C LEU A 64 5.73 -3.59 8.55
N ARG A 65 6.72 -2.74 8.33
CA ARG A 65 8.10 -3.21 8.22
C ARG A 65 8.59 -3.80 9.53
N ARG A 66 8.20 -3.18 10.62
CA ARG A 66 8.60 -3.69 11.94
C ARG A 66 7.99 -5.05 12.20
N ASP A 67 6.79 -5.28 11.71
CA ASP A 67 6.10 -6.55 11.88
C ASP A 67 6.58 -7.62 10.90
N GLY A 68 7.53 -7.29 10.04
CA GLY A 68 8.07 -8.24 9.09
C GLY A 68 7.23 -8.41 7.84
N VAL A 69 6.31 -7.49 7.58
CA VAL A 69 5.48 -7.56 6.40
C VAL A 69 6.25 -7.05 5.20
N GLU A 70 6.14 -7.78 4.10
CA GLU A 70 6.84 -7.37 2.88
C GLU A 70 6.07 -6.26 2.18
N VAL A 71 6.73 -5.13 2.01
CA VAL A 71 6.12 -3.93 1.43
C VAL A 71 7.01 -3.42 0.32
N VAL A 72 6.42 -3.17 -0.85
CA VAL A 72 7.12 -2.59 -1.99
C VAL A 72 6.49 -1.25 -2.29
N LEU A 73 7.29 -0.21 -2.25
CA LEU A 73 6.79 1.12 -2.56
C LEU A 73 6.71 1.32 -4.07
N GLU A 74 5.62 1.89 -4.52
CA GLU A 74 5.41 2.21 -5.92
C GLU A 74 5.58 3.69 -6.13
N GLY A 75 6.34 4.02 -7.10
CA GLY A 75 6.55 5.40 -7.44
C GLY A 75 7.57 6.05 -6.61
#